data_44022609420f4e2fef62007e93530a4c
#
_entry.id   44022609420f4e2fef62007e93530a4c
#
_cell.length_a   1.000
_cell.length_b   1.000
_cell.length_c   1.000
_cell.angle_alpha   90.00
_cell.angle_beta   90.00
_cell.angle_gamma   90.00
#
_symmetry.space_group_name_H-M   'P 1'
#
loop_
_entity.id
_entity.type
_entity.pdbx_description
1 polymer ?
#
loop_
_entity_poly.entity_id
_entity_poly.type
_entity_poly.pdbx_seq_one_letter_code
_entity_poly.pdbx_strand_id
1 'polypeptide(L)'
;MELNFKNTKVLLVDDDENYGFALKTLLGSKGLEINSFTNPEEALGYLKSNDTDIILLDYYMPEMTGEEFLKRFREFNKETIVFLQTAFSEEKPELEMLETLNIQGYIDKNKDPNEIFLEISSGIKMSELMKTIKQQERKIEAEQYRNEFFGKFLYRFIGEVRERVFVIGGLIDSITVNEQELSIEEKKQYSQHIKEAIGKLMKIVESLEIEKISMLTVSTLEDILNSLFAISLEANKANLKFKYDNEYTSFQCNPKMLIYILVEIVEYLLNNNIKEINIDCEKIKNKTVLKICNENFASSVLEKIKKIAALEEDINIDNNADSIIIVTKNTTNSVYNPQ
;
A
#
# COMPACT_ATOMS: atom_id res chain seq x y z
N MET A 1 29.87 -13.75 -4.49
CA MET A 1 28.77 -12.79 -4.51
C MET A 1 29.42 -11.44 -4.29
N GLU A 2 29.58 -10.63 -5.33
CA GLU A 2 30.15 -9.29 -5.19
C GLU A 2 29.14 -8.41 -4.45
N LEU A 3 29.58 -7.78 -3.38
CA LEU A 3 28.77 -6.82 -2.65
C LEU A 3 28.55 -5.61 -3.58
N ASN A 4 27.29 -5.36 -3.91
CA ASN A 4 26.93 -4.20 -4.72
C ASN A 4 26.68 -3.01 -3.80
N PHE A 5 27.72 -2.19 -3.60
CA PHE A 5 27.64 -0.99 -2.77
C PHE A 5 26.93 0.19 -3.45
N LYS A 6 26.49 0.03 -4.70
CA LYS A 6 25.76 1.07 -5.44
C LYS A 6 24.44 1.38 -4.73
N ASN A 7 24.26 2.65 -4.42
CA ASN A 7 23.10 3.24 -3.77
C ASN A 7 22.99 3.06 -2.24
N THR A 8 24.03 2.54 -1.55
CA THR A 8 24.02 2.52 -0.08
C THR A 8 24.47 3.88 0.44
N LYS A 9 23.61 4.51 1.23
CA LYS A 9 23.84 5.81 1.85
C LYS A 9 24.39 5.62 3.25
N VAL A 10 25.61 6.04 3.47
CA VAL A 10 26.28 6.00 4.76
C VAL A 10 26.43 7.42 5.29
N LEU A 11 26.06 7.62 6.54
CA LEU A 11 26.27 8.86 7.26
C LEU A 11 27.32 8.63 8.35
N LEU A 12 28.31 9.48 8.42
CA LEU A 12 29.31 9.53 9.49
C LEU A 12 29.06 10.76 10.35
N VAL A 13 29.00 10.57 11.67
CA VAL A 13 28.95 11.66 12.65
C VAL A 13 30.10 11.50 13.59
N ASP A 14 31.09 12.39 13.50
CA ASP A 14 32.35 12.31 14.22
C ASP A 14 33.00 13.69 14.28
N ASP A 15 33.36 14.18 15.43
CA ASP A 15 33.97 15.52 15.61
C ASP A 15 35.42 15.61 15.12
N ASP A 16 36.08 14.45 14.92
CA ASP A 16 37.42 14.41 14.29
C ASP A 16 37.34 14.46 12.76
N GLU A 17 37.56 15.64 12.20
CA GLU A 17 37.62 15.86 10.74
C GLU A 17 38.63 14.96 10.03
N ASN A 18 39.76 14.68 10.66
CA ASN A 18 40.82 13.87 10.04
C ASN A 18 40.39 12.40 9.93
N TYR A 19 39.82 11.86 10.98
CA TYR A 19 39.25 10.52 10.97
C TYR A 19 38.13 10.43 9.95
N GLY A 20 37.22 11.40 9.94
CA GLY A 20 36.14 11.49 8.97
C GLY A 20 36.62 11.50 7.53
N PHE A 21 37.67 12.29 7.23
CA PHE A 21 38.26 12.34 5.90
C PHE A 21 38.92 10.99 5.51
N ALA A 22 39.67 10.38 6.44
CA ALA A 22 40.32 9.10 6.20
C ALA A 22 39.32 7.99 5.91
N LEU A 23 38.28 7.90 6.73
CA LEU A 23 37.23 6.89 6.56
C LEU A 23 36.41 7.12 5.27
N LYS A 24 36.08 8.37 4.97
CA LYS A 24 35.41 8.73 3.70
C LYS A 24 36.26 8.34 2.48
N THR A 25 37.58 8.55 2.54
CA THR A 25 38.49 8.17 1.47
C THR A 25 38.58 6.65 1.30
N LEU A 26 38.70 5.92 2.41
CA LEU A 26 38.73 4.46 2.42
C LEU A 26 37.45 3.88 1.81
N LEU A 27 36.30 4.25 2.34
CA LEU A 27 35.00 3.70 1.94
C LEU A 27 34.61 4.17 0.53
N GLY A 28 34.97 5.42 0.17
CA GLY A 28 34.82 5.95 -1.19
C GLY A 28 35.62 5.16 -2.23
N SER A 29 36.85 4.74 -1.89
CA SER A 29 37.68 3.86 -2.76
C SER A 29 37.04 2.49 -3.01
N LYS A 30 36.12 2.07 -2.14
CA LYS A 30 35.34 0.83 -2.25
C LYS A 30 33.96 1.04 -2.90
N GLY A 31 33.63 2.26 -3.35
CA GLY A 31 32.42 2.60 -4.08
C GLY A 31 31.23 3.01 -3.21
N LEU A 32 31.46 3.32 -1.92
CA LEU A 32 30.43 3.85 -1.02
C LEU A 32 30.35 5.36 -1.09
N GLU A 33 29.14 5.90 -1.03
CA GLU A 33 28.91 7.34 -0.90
C GLU A 33 28.65 7.68 0.57
N ILE A 34 29.47 8.59 1.12
CA ILE A 34 29.43 8.94 2.54
C ILE A 34 29.21 10.43 2.71
N ASN A 35 28.20 10.76 3.50
CA ASN A 35 28.00 12.09 4.05
C ASN A 35 28.63 12.14 5.44
N SER A 36 29.47 13.13 5.72
CA SER A 36 30.15 13.30 7.00
C SER A 36 29.74 14.59 7.66
N PHE A 37 29.46 14.54 8.95
CA PHE A 37 29.12 15.67 9.79
C PHE A 37 30.03 15.67 11.03
N THR A 38 30.58 16.83 11.34
CA THR A 38 31.35 17.04 12.57
C THR A 38 30.47 17.59 13.71
N ASN A 39 29.31 18.13 13.38
CA ASN A 39 28.33 18.61 14.33
C ASN A 39 27.13 17.68 14.40
N PRO A 40 26.80 17.08 15.57
CA PRO A 40 25.70 16.16 15.73
C PRO A 40 24.31 16.79 15.53
N GLU A 41 24.14 18.10 15.83
CA GLU A 41 22.87 18.79 15.60
C GLU A 41 22.58 18.96 14.10
N GLU A 42 23.60 19.29 13.32
CA GLU A 42 23.47 19.37 11.86
C GLU A 42 23.14 17.99 11.25
N ALA A 43 23.77 16.93 11.76
CA ALA A 43 23.48 15.57 11.34
C ALA A 43 22.03 15.17 11.63
N LEU A 44 21.50 15.48 12.82
CA LEU A 44 20.09 15.25 13.15
C LEU A 44 19.15 16.06 12.26
N GLY A 45 19.51 17.31 11.95
CA GLY A 45 18.78 18.15 11.01
C GLY A 45 18.69 17.53 9.62
N TYR A 46 19.81 17.03 9.12
CA TYR A 46 19.90 16.36 7.82
C TYR A 46 19.05 15.08 7.79
N LEU A 47 19.12 14.24 8.85
CA LEU A 47 18.41 12.96 8.95
C LEU A 47 16.88 13.08 9.01
N LYS A 48 16.34 14.25 9.38
CA LYS A 48 14.88 14.49 9.33
C LYS A 48 14.32 14.57 7.92
N SER A 49 15.17 14.93 6.94
CA SER A 49 14.75 15.17 5.56
C SER A 49 15.39 14.21 4.56
N ASN A 50 16.33 13.39 4.99
CA ASN A 50 17.09 12.51 4.12
C ASN A 50 17.16 11.10 4.70
N ASP A 51 16.91 10.12 3.84
CA ASP A 51 17.04 8.71 4.19
C ASP A 51 18.53 8.30 4.21
N THR A 52 18.88 7.49 5.18
CA THR A 52 20.21 6.92 5.37
C THR A 52 20.07 5.44 5.73
N ASP A 53 20.93 4.60 5.16
CA ASP A 53 20.93 3.16 5.39
C ASP A 53 21.72 2.78 6.63
N ILE A 54 22.85 3.44 6.83
CA ILE A 54 23.80 3.17 7.91
C ILE A 54 24.29 4.50 8.49
N ILE A 55 24.35 4.56 9.81
CA ILE A 55 25.01 5.63 10.55
C ILE A 55 26.22 5.05 11.28
N LEU A 56 27.36 5.68 11.04
CA LEU A 56 28.59 5.51 11.81
C LEU A 56 28.67 6.68 12.78
N LEU A 57 28.52 6.43 14.06
CA LEU A 57 28.35 7.48 15.06
C LEU A 57 29.44 7.40 16.11
N ASP A 58 30.19 8.47 16.27
CA ASP A 58 31.12 8.56 17.39
C ASP A 58 30.36 8.59 18.73
N TYR A 59 30.90 7.89 19.70
CA TYR A 59 30.34 7.86 21.05
C TYR A 59 30.67 9.14 21.82
N TYR A 60 31.88 9.65 21.70
CA TYR A 60 32.37 10.80 22.43
C TYR A 60 32.48 12.02 21.54
N MET A 61 31.50 12.89 21.55
CA MET A 61 31.54 14.18 20.88
C MET A 61 31.35 15.33 21.88
N PRO A 62 32.00 16.49 21.70
CA PRO A 62 32.00 17.57 22.70
C PRO A 62 30.62 18.14 23.04
N GLU A 63 29.73 18.26 22.07
CA GLU A 63 28.43 18.94 22.21
C GLU A 63 27.30 17.99 22.62
N MET A 64 27.41 16.71 22.22
CA MET A 64 26.36 15.71 22.42
C MET A 64 26.99 14.32 22.39
N THR A 65 26.70 13.48 23.35
CA THR A 65 27.14 12.08 23.34
C THR A 65 26.41 11.28 22.25
N GLY A 66 27.05 10.20 21.76
CA GLY A 66 26.41 9.28 20.82
C GLY A 66 25.09 8.70 21.36
N GLU A 67 25.00 8.49 22.67
CA GLU A 67 23.78 8.04 23.33
C GLU A 67 22.64 9.09 23.22
N GLU A 68 22.94 10.35 23.53
CA GLU A 68 21.97 11.44 23.40
C GLU A 68 21.50 11.64 21.97
N PHE A 69 22.45 11.57 21.02
CA PHE A 69 22.15 11.59 19.58
C PHE A 69 21.17 10.48 19.21
N LEU A 70 21.45 9.24 19.63
CA LEU A 70 20.61 8.08 19.32
C LEU A 70 19.22 8.18 19.94
N LYS A 71 19.08 8.63 21.17
CA LYS A 71 17.77 8.85 21.80
C LYS A 71 16.91 9.77 20.95
N ARG A 72 17.46 10.91 20.52
CA ARG A 72 16.75 11.87 19.67
C ARG A 72 16.50 11.35 18.26
N PHE A 73 17.45 10.63 17.68
CA PHE A 73 17.29 10.01 16.37
C PHE A 73 16.20 8.93 16.36
N ARG A 74 16.14 8.07 17.38
CA ARG A 74 15.16 6.99 17.50
C ARG A 74 13.71 7.47 17.74
N GLU A 75 13.52 8.72 18.10
CA GLU A 75 12.17 9.33 18.15
C GLU A 75 11.49 9.34 16.78
N PHE A 76 12.25 9.52 15.70
CA PHE A 76 11.69 9.62 14.35
C PHE A 76 12.17 8.53 13.38
N ASN A 77 13.23 7.80 13.68
CA ASN A 77 13.72 6.68 12.84
C ASN A 77 14.16 5.50 13.70
N LYS A 78 13.46 4.38 13.60
CA LYS A 78 13.74 3.14 14.35
C LYS A 78 14.45 2.06 13.54
N GLU A 79 14.63 2.26 12.23
CA GLU A 79 15.00 1.20 11.30
C GLU A 79 16.46 1.31 10.81
N THR A 80 17.01 2.52 10.74
CA THR A 80 18.38 2.73 10.26
C THR A 80 19.39 1.99 11.13
N ILE A 81 20.31 1.28 10.47
CA ILE A 81 21.40 0.57 11.12
C ILE A 81 22.41 1.58 11.67
N VAL A 82 22.78 1.40 12.92
CA VAL A 82 23.75 2.27 13.60
C VAL A 82 24.89 1.45 14.18
N PHE A 83 26.11 1.87 13.84
CA PHE A 83 27.33 1.42 14.51
C PHE A 83 27.88 2.57 15.33
N LEU A 84 28.09 2.33 16.63
CA LEU A 84 28.83 3.24 17.46
C LEU A 84 30.33 3.05 17.25
N GLN A 85 31.06 4.15 17.09
CA GLN A 85 32.51 4.16 16.97
C GLN A 85 33.13 4.67 18.27
N THR A 86 34.23 4.07 18.70
CA THR A 86 34.97 4.51 19.87
C THR A 86 36.45 4.23 19.71
N ALA A 87 37.29 5.11 20.20
CA ALA A 87 38.74 4.89 20.33
C ALA A 87 39.09 4.16 21.66
N PHE A 88 38.15 4.07 22.59
CA PHE A 88 38.34 3.50 23.91
C PHE A 88 37.68 2.13 24.02
N SER A 89 38.39 1.10 23.59
CA SER A 89 37.88 -0.29 23.59
C SER A 89 37.61 -0.89 24.95
N GLU A 90 38.16 -0.32 26.02
CA GLU A 90 37.97 -0.79 27.40
C GLU A 90 36.68 -0.25 28.06
N GLU A 91 36.14 0.87 27.54
CA GLU A 91 34.91 1.49 28.03
C GLU A 91 33.70 1.16 27.10
N LYS A 92 33.57 -0.13 26.75
CA LYS A 92 32.40 -0.55 25.96
C LYS A 92 31.13 -0.29 26.80
N PRO A 93 30.13 0.38 26.22
CA PRO A 93 28.84 0.47 26.84
C PRO A 93 28.30 -0.94 27.16
N GLU A 94 27.61 -1.07 28.27
CA GLU A 94 27.06 -2.35 28.73
C GLU A 94 26.11 -2.94 27.63
N LEU A 95 26.05 -4.27 27.59
CA LEU A 95 25.15 -4.99 26.66
C LEU A 95 23.71 -4.46 26.69
N GLU A 96 23.28 -4.02 27.87
CA GLU A 96 21.98 -3.41 28.11
C GLU A 96 21.75 -2.11 27.28
N MET A 97 22.81 -1.34 27.01
CA MET A 97 22.75 -0.16 26.15
C MET A 97 22.59 -0.52 24.68
N LEU A 98 23.16 -1.64 24.21
CA LEU A 98 22.99 -2.11 22.83
C LEU A 98 21.53 -2.36 22.50
N GLU A 99 20.81 -3.03 23.43
CA GLU A 99 19.40 -3.33 23.27
C GLU A 99 18.54 -2.08 23.38
N THR A 100 18.81 -1.24 24.39
CA THR A 100 18.01 -0.03 24.69
C THR A 100 18.12 1.01 23.56
N LEU A 101 19.31 1.16 22.98
CA LEU A 101 19.57 2.14 21.92
C LEU A 101 19.35 1.57 20.50
N ASN A 102 19.02 0.28 20.39
CA ASN A 102 18.82 -0.41 19.13
C ASN A 102 19.97 -0.15 18.13
N ILE A 103 21.21 -0.43 18.56
CA ILE A 103 22.41 -0.37 17.72
C ILE A 103 22.83 -1.77 17.27
N GLN A 104 23.45 -1.87 16.12
CA GLN A 104 23.82 -3.15 15.51
C GLN A 104 25.23 -3.60 15.85
N GLY A 105 26.05 -2.70 16.38
CA GLY A 105 27.41 -3.06 16.81
C GLY A 105 28.27 -1.88 17.19
N TYR A 106 29.51 -2.23 17.56
CA TYR A 106 30.58 -1.28 17.86
C TYR A 106 31.72 -1.45 16.90
N ILE A 107 32.30 -0.33 16.48
CA ILE A 107 33.52 -0.28 15.68
C ILE A 107 34.61 0.40 16.52
N ASP A 108 35.72 -0.32 16.75
CA ASP A 108 36.90 0.26 17.35
C ASP A 108 37.66 1.06 16.28
N LYS A 109 37.80 2.38 16.50
CA LYS A 109 38.51 3.28 15.59
C LYS A 109 39.98 2.93 15.40
N ASN A 110 40.58 2.18 16.34
CA ASN A 110 41.98 1.77 16.29
C ASN A 110 42.20 0.47 15.49
N LYS A 111 41.16 -0.18 15.00
CA LYS A 111 41.26 -1.38 14.17
C LYS A 111 41.89 -1.08 12.81
N ASP A 112 42.39 -2.15 12.18
CA ASP A 112 42.83 -2.06 10.79
C ASP A 112 41.65 -1.56 9.90
N PRO A 113 41.95 -0.63 8.97
CA PRO A 113 40.93 -0.10 8.05
C PRO A 113 40.12 -1.18 7.29
N ASN A 114 40.75 -2.33 6.99
CA ASN A 114 40.01 -3.42 6.33
C ASN A 114 39.04 -4.14 7.28
N GLU A 115 39.35 -4.22 8.59
CA GLU A 115 38.42 -4.78 9.57
C GLU A 115 37.22 -3.85 9.74
N ILE A 116 37.45 -2.54 9.84
CA ILE A 116 36.38 -1.53 9.88
C ILE A 116 35.49 -1.66 8.62
N PHE A 117 36.08 -1.80 7.45
CA PHE A 117 35.34 -2.01 6.21
C PHE A 117 34.52 -3.30 6.23
N LEU A 118 35.02 -4.40 6.80
CA LEU A 118 34.27 -5.65 6.91
C LEU A 118 33.05 -5.51 7.82
N GLU A 119 33.19 -4.82 8.94
CA GLU A 119 32.07 -4.56 9.88
C GLU A 119 30.98 -3.71 9.20
N ILE A 120 31.38 -2.64 8.51
CA ILE A 120 30.45 -1.80 7.73
C ILE A 120 29.78 -2.60 6.61
N SER A 121 30.55 -3.43 5.90
CA SER A 121 30.02 -4.30 4.84
C SER A 121 28.97 -5.30 5.36
N SER A 122 29.16 -5.80 6.58
CA SER A 122 28.16 -6.65 7.25
C SER A 122 26.87 -5.89 7.56
N GLY A 123 26.99 -4.63 8.00
CA GLY A 123 25.85 -3.74 8.20
C GLY A 123 25.11 -3.44 6.90
N ILE A 124 25.82 -3.18 5.81
CA ILE A 124 25.22 -2.96 4.50
C ILE A 124 24.38 -4.18 4.09
N LYS A 125 24.96 -5.37 4.19
CA LYS A 125 24.26 -6.61 3.88
C LYS A 125 23.03 -6.83 4.75
N MET A 126 23.12 -6.48 6.02
CA MET A 126 21.98 -6.54 6.96
C MET A 126 20.88 -5.56 6.56
N SER A 127 21.21 -4.32 6.19
CA SER A 127 20.27 -3.32 5.68
C SER A 127 19.54 -3.80 4.42
N GLU A 128 20.27 -4.34 3.44
CA GLU A 128 19.68 -4.88 2.23
C GLU A 128 18.72 -6.06 2.51
N LEU A 129 19.12 -6.94 3.43
CA LEU A 129 18.28 -8.07 3.84
C LEU A 129 17.00 -7.59 4.54
N MET A 130 17.10 -6.64 5.45
CA MET A 130 15.94 -6.04 6.12
C MET A 130 14.98 -5.37 5.14
N LYS A 131 15.50 -4.62 4.16
CA LYS A 131 14.69 -4.04 3.09
C LYS A 131 13.96 -5.12 2.27
N THR A 132 14.65 -6.20 1.95
CA THR A 132 14.07 -7.32 1.20
C THR A 132 12.97 -8.01 1.99
N ILE A 133 13.19 -8.30 3.28
CA ILE A 133 12.21 -8.88 4.18
C ILE A 133 10.97 -7.99 4.26
N LYS A 134 11.14 -6.71 4.53
CA LYS A 134 10.04 -5.75 4.60
C LYS A 134 9.23 -5.66 3.30
N GLN A 135 9.91 -5.74 2.16
CA GLN A 135 9.24 -5.79 0.86
C GLN A 135 8.44 -7.09 0.66
N GLN A 136 8.96 -8.23 1.13
CA GLN A 136 8.25 -9.50 1.09
C GLN A 136 7.05 -9.53 2.03
N GLU A 137 7.20 -9.01 3.24
CA GLU A 137 6.10 -8.88 4.20
C GLU A 137 4.94 -8.05 3.61
N ARG A 138 5.24 -6.91 3.00
CA ARG A 138 4.23 -6.10 2.31
C ARG A 138 3.52 -6.90 1.20
N LYS A 139 4.26 -7.68 0.40
CA LYS A 139 3.66 -8.53 -0.64
C LYS A 139 2.74 -9.61 -0.05
N ILE A 140 3.16 -10.24 1.04
CA ILE A 140 2.35 -11.26 1.75
C ILE A 140 1.07 -10.64 2.31
N GLU A 141 1.17 -9.48 2.97
CA GLU A 141 -0.01 -8.75 3.45
C GLU A 141 -0.97 -8.42 2.30
N ALA A 142 -0.43 -7.96 1.17
CA ALA A 142 -1.20 -7.71 -0.05
C ALA A 142 -1.98 -8.94 -0.52
N GLU A 143 -1.31 -10.08 -0.58
CA GLU A 143 -1.93 -11.33 -1.00
C GLU A 143 -2.98 -11.82 -0.02
N GLN A 144 -2.75 -11.64 1.28
CA GLN A 144 -3.73 -12.00 2.31
C GLN A 144 -4.99 -11.14 2.19
N TYR A 145 -4.86 -9.82 2.05
CA TYR A 145 -6.00 -8.94 1.81
C TYR A 145 -6.76 -9.31 0.53
N ARG A 146 -6.05 -9.58 -0.55
CA ARG A 146 -6.65 -10.01 -1.81
C ARG A 146 -7.43 -11.31 -1.65
N ASN A 147 -6.87 -12.31 -0.96
CA ASN A 147 -7.50 -13.61 -0.73
C ASN A 147 -8.72 -13.50 0.19
N GLU A 148 -8.64 -12.69 1.25
CA GLU A 148 -9.77 -12.42 2.14
C GLU A 148 -10.93 -11.75 1.39
N PHE A 149 -10.62 -10.73 0.59
CA PHE A 149 -11.62 -10.07 -0.25
C PHE A 149 -12.25 -11.05 -1.23
N PHE A 150 -11.45 -11.83 -1.95
CA PHE A 150 -11.93 -12.80 -2.92
C PHE A 150 -12.80 -13.88 -2.25
N GLY A 151 -12.44 -14.30 -1.06
CA GLY A 151 -13.24 -15.23 -0.25
C GLY A 151 -14.61 -14.63 0.12
N LYS A 152 -14.67 -13.39 0.60
CA LYS A 152 -15.91 -12.69 0.90
C LYS A 152 -16.77 -12.49 -0.36
N PHE A 153 -16.14 -12.12 -1.46
CA PHE A 153 -16.79 -11.97 -2.75
C PHE A 153 -17.43 -13.29 -3.22
N LEU A 154 -16.67 -14.38 -3.24
CA LEU A 154 -17.19 -15.70 -3.63
C LEU A 154 -18.35 -16.16 -2.74
N TYR A 155 -18.24 -15.96 -1.44
CA TYR A 155 -19.30 -16.31 -0.51
C TYR A 155 -20.61 -15.58 -0.81
N ARG A 156 -20.55 -14.27 -1.02
CA ARG A 156 -21.71 -13.43 -1.39
C ARG A 156 -22.26 -13.85 -2.76
N PHE A 157 -21.38 -14.04 -3.74
CA PHE A 157 -21.74 -14.49 -5.07
C PHE A 157 -22.49 -15.82 -5.08
N ILE A 158 -21.99 -16.83 -4.36
CA ILE A 158 -22.66 -18.12 -4.22
C ILE A 158 -24.02 -17.94 -3.55
N GLY A 159 -24.14 -17.06 -2.57
CA GLY A 159 -25.39 -16.72 -1.92
C GLY A 159 -26.43 -16.18 -2.91
N GLU A 160 -26.05 -15.23 -3.75
CA GLU A 160 -26.95 -14.64 -4.76
C GLU A 160 -27.38 -15.64 -5.82
N VAL A 161 -26.42 -16.40 -6.35
CA VAL A 161 -26.73 -17.45 -7.32
C VAL A 161 -27.74 -18.44 -6.73
N ARG A 162 -27.51 -18.87 -5.49
CA ARG A 162 -28.40 -19.79 -4.77
C ARG A 162 -29.82 -19.22 -4.60
N GLU A 163 -29.90 -17.95 -4.18
CA GLU A 163 -31.19 -17.26 -4.02
C GLU A 163 -31.96 -17.20 -5.34
N ARG A 164 -31.31 -16.87 -6.45
CA ARG A 164 -31.95 -16.79 -7.77
C ARG A 164 -32.36 -18.16 -8.28
N VAL A 165 -31.53 -19.16 -8.11
CA VAL A 165 -31.87 -20.55 -8.48
C VAL A 165 -33.05 -21.06 -7.66
N PHE A 166 -33.13 -20.75 -6.36
CA PHE A 166 -34.22 -21.12 -5.51
C PHE A 166 -35.56 -20.45 -5.94
N VAL A 167 -35.52 -19.15 -6.27
CA VAL A 167 -36.69 -18.42 -6.79
C VAL A 167 -37.15 -19.02 -8.12
N ILE A 168 -36.28 -19.30 -9.03
CA ILE A 168 -36.59 -19.95 -10.32
C ILE A 168 -37.22 -21.31 -10.10
N GLY A 169 -36.63 -22.14 -9.21
CA GLY A 169 -37.15 -23.45 -8.86
C GLY A 169 -38.57 -23.37 -8.28
N GLY A 170 -38.80 -22.50 -7.30
CA GLY A 170 -40.13 -22.31 -6.70
C GLY A 170 -41.19 -21.82 -7.69
N LEU A 171 -40.83 -20.97 -8.64
CA LEU A 171 -41.75 -20.53 -9.71
C LEU A 171 -42.07 -21.67 -10.68
N ILE A 172 -41.08 -22.51 -11.03
CA ILE A 172 -41.30 -23.70 -11.86
C ILE A 172 -42.19 -24.70 -11.15
N ASP A 173 -41.92 -25.00 -9.87
CA ASP A 173 -42.74 -25.88 -9.05
C ASP A 173 -44.17 -25.40 -8.97
N SER A 174 -44.38 -24.10 -8.76
CA SER A 174 -45.73 -23.48 -8.73
C SER A 174 -46.49 -23.67 -10.04
N ILE A 175 -45.82 -23.58 -11.17
CA ILE A 175 -46.45 -23.84 -12.49
C ILE A 175 -46.75 -25.33 -12.66
N THR A 176 -45.85 -26.19 -12.23
CA THR A 176 -45.98 -27.65 -12.46
C THR A 176 -47.03 -28.28 -11.56
N VAL A 177 -47.07 -27.92 -10.29
CA VAL A 177 -48.02 -28.46 -9.31
C VAL A 177 -49.46 -27.97 -9.59
N ASN A 178 -49.64 -26.73 -10.02
CA ASN A 178 -50.94 -26.12 -10.25
C ASN A 178 -51.30 -26.01 -11.73
N GLU A 179 -50.73 -26.84 -12.60
CA GLU A 179 -50.83 -26.70 -14.05
C GLU A 179 -52.28 -26.64 -14.59
N GLN A 180 -53.19 -27.37 -13.94
CA GLN A 180 -54.61 -27.41 -14.32
C GLN A 180 -55.46 -26.28 -13.76
N GLU A 181 -55.01 -25.62 -12.70
CA GLU A 181 -55.75 -24.56 -11.99
C GLU A 181 -55.33 -23.16 -12.43
N LEU A 182 -54.13 -22.99 -12.98
CA LEU A 182 -53.62 -21.68 -13.38
C LEU A 182 -54.22 -21.20 -14.70
N SER A 183 -54.70 -19.98 -14.70
CA SER A 183 -55.13 -19.28 -15.90
C SER A 183 -53.95 -19.00 -16.85
N ILE A 184 -54.24 -18.74 -18.12
CA ILE A 184 -53.25 -18.37 -19.12
C ILE A 184 -52.46 -17.12 -18.71
N GLU A 185 -53.14 -16.17 -18.07
CA GLU A 185 -52.53 -14.91 -17.63
C GLU A 185 -51.53 -15.14 -16.46
N GLU A 186 -51.85 -15.98 -15.52
CA GLU A 186 -50.97 -16.34 -14.40
C GLU A 186 -49.74 -17.10 -14.91
N LYS A 187 -49.91 -18.06 -15.83
CA LYS A 187 -48.78 -18.77 -16.47
C LYS A 187 -47.82 -17.81 -17.18
N LYS A 188 -48.38 -16.77 -17.82
CA LYS A 188 -47.58 -15.73 -18.49
C LYS A 188 -46.82 -14.86 -17.48
N GLN A 189 -47.45 -14.49 -16.33
CA GLN A 189 -46.76 -13.74 -15.28
C GLN A 189 -45.62 -14.55 -14.66
N TYR A 190 -45.81 -15.84 -14.33
CA TYR A 190 -44.73 -16.69 -13.84
C TYR A 190 -43.58 -16.82 -14.84
N SER A 191 -43.92 -17.03 -16.14
CA SER A 191 -42.88 -17.07 -17.19
C SER A 191 -42.10 -15.77 -17.29
N GLN A 192 -42.73 -14.62 -17.13
CA GLN A 192 -42.08 -13.33 -17.10
C GLN A 192 -41.10 -13.19 -15.90
N HIS A 193 -41.55 -13.56 -14.69
CA HIS A 193 -40.73 -13.52 -13.49
C HIS A 193 -39.50 -14.46 -13.59
N ILE A 194 -39.70 -15.65 -14.19
CA ILE A 194 -38.57 -16.58 -14.45
C ILE A 194 -37.57 -15.93 -15.40
N LYS A 195 -38.02 -15.31 -16.50
CA LYS A 195 -37.15 -14.62 -17.44
C LYS A 195 -36.34 -13.49 -16.78
N GLU A 196 -37.00 -12.71 -15.92
CA GLU A 196 -36.34 -11.64 -15.16
C GLU A 196 -35.30 -12.17 -14.18
N ALA A 197 -35.63 -13.27 -13.46
CA ALA A 197 -34.69 -13.92 -12.56
C ALA A 197 -33.47 -14.49 -13.29
N ILE A 198 -33.65 -15.12 -14.46
CA ILE A 198 -32.59 -15.61 -15.32
C ILE A 198 -31.76 -14.44 -15.85
N GLY A 199 -32.39 -13.34 -16.31
CA GLY A 199 -31.68 -12.15 -16.78
C GLY A 199 -30.79 -11.53 -15.70
N LYS A 200 -31.25 -11.49 -14.45
CA LYS A 200 -30.45 -11.05 -13.30
C LYS A 200 -29.29 -12.02 -13.02
N LEU A 201 -29.54 -13.33 -13.08
CA LEU A 201 -28.48 -14.34 -12.92
C LEU A 201 -27.40 -14.22 -13.98
N MET A 202 -27.79 -14.01 -15.26
CA MET A 202 -26.82 -13.82 -16.33
C MET A 202 -25.95 -12.57 -16.14
N LYS A 203 -26.52 -11.46 -15.70
CA LYS A 203 -25.76 -10.26 -15.35
C LYS A 203 -24.74 -10.53 -14.23
N ILE A 204 -25.10 -11.33 -13.23
CA ILE A 204 -24.19 -11.74 -12.16
C ILE A 204 -23.05 -12.59 -12.71
N VAL A 205 -23.35 -13.54 -13.62
CA VAL A 205 -22.31 -14.38 -14.26
C VAL A 205 -21.41 -13.57 -15.19
N GLU A 206 -21.98 -12.66 -15.97
CA GLU A 206 -21.20 -11.74 -16.84
C GLU A 206 -20.24 -10.86 -16.01
N SER A 207 -20.65 -10.44 -14.80
CA SER A 207 -19.77 -9.69 -13.91
C SER A 207 -18.57 -10.50 -13.39
N LEU A 208 -18.64 -11.84 -13.43
CA LEU A 208 -17.50 -12.72 -13.12
C LEU A 208 -16.42 -12.76 -14.23
N GLU A 209 -16.73 -12.34 -15.43
CA GLU A 209 -15.70 -12.14 -16.46
C GLU A 209 -14.72 -11.00 -16.09
N ILE A 210 -14.54 -10.78 -14.78
CA ILE A 210 -13.53 -9.87 -14.18
C ILE A 210 -12.10 -10.22 -14.67
N GLU A 211 -11.87 -11.42 -15.18
CA GLU A 211 -10.61 -11.73 -15.86
C GLU A 211 -10.36 -10.82 -17.08
N LYS A 212 -11.41 -10.36 -17.77
CA LYS A 212 -11.26 -9.35 -18.83
C LYS A 212 -10.84 -7.98 -18.29
N ILE A 213 -11.32 -7.59 -17.10
CA ILE A 213 -10.92 -6.33 -16.45
C ILE A 213 -9.43 -6.36 -16.06
N SER A 214 -8.86 -7.55 -15.80
CA SER A 214 -7.44 -7.68 -15.45
C SER A 214 -6.46 -7.39 -16.60
N MET A 215 -6.94 -7.37 -17.82
CA MET A 215 -6.15 -7.04 -19.03
C MET A 215 -6.32 -5.58 -19.48
N LEU A 216 -7.27 -4.84 -18.89
CA LEU A 216 -7.47 -3.43 -19.22
C LEU A 216 -6.44 -2.60 -18.45
N THR A 217 -5.47 -2.07 -19.19
CA THR A 217 -4.49 -1.09 -18.67
C THR A 217 -5.11 0.31 -18.52
N VAL A 218 -6.29 0.51 -19.06
CA VAL A 218 -7.04 1.78 -18.99
C VAL A 218 -8.51 1.44 -18.74
N SER A 219 -9.08 1.92 -17.63
CA SER A 219 -10.49 1.77 -17.30
C SER A 219 -11.13 3.13 -17.14
N THR A 220 -12.36 3.29 -17.61
CA THR A 220 -13.15 4.50 -17.34
C THR A 220 -13.75 4.46 -15.95
N LEU A 221 -14.15 5.62 -15.42
CA LEU A 221 -14.88 5.68 -14.15
C LEU A 221 -16.17 4.87 -14.21
N GLU A 222 -16.85 4.90 -15.34
CA GLU A 222 -18.07 4.15 -15.58
C GLU A 222 -17.84 2.64 -15.51
N ASP A 223 -16.75 2.12 -16.15
CA ASP A 223 -16.40 0.69 -16.08
C ASP A 223 -16.13 0.25 -14.65
N ILE A 224 -15.43 1.10 -13.88
CA ILE A 224 -15.10 0.85 -12.47
C ILE A 224 -16.35 0.84 -11.62
N LEU A 225 -17.25 1.80 -11.79
CA LEU A 225 -18.52 1.88 -11.05
C LEU A 225 -19.47 0.73 -11.41
N ASN A 226 -19.56 0.35 -12.68
CA ASN A 226 -20.34 -0.82 -13.10
C ASN A 226 -19.81 -2.11 -12.48
N SER A 227 -18.49 -2.27 -12.43
CA SER A 227 -17.85 -3.39 -11.76
C SER A 227 -18.10 -3.38 -10.25
N LEU A 228 -18.08 -2.20 -9.62
CA LEU A 228 -18.39 -2.02 -8.22
C LEU A 228 -19.85 -2.42 -7.91
N PHE A 229 -20.81 -2.01 -8.72
CA PHE A 229 -22.22 -2.42 -8.58
C PHE A 229 -22.41 -3.93 -8.76
N ALA A 230 -21.66 -4.55 -9.65
CA ALA A 230 -21.70 -5.99 -9.83
C ALA A 230 -21.16 -6.76 -8.62
N ILE A 231 -20.18 -6.19 -7.94
CA ILE A 231 -19.50 -6.81 -6.78
C ILE A 231 -20.22 -6.48 -5.47
N SER A 232 -20.70 -5.25 -5.30
CA SER A 232 -21.39 -4.80 -4.08
C SER A 232 -22.90 -4.94 -4.22
N LEU A 233 -23.40 -6.09 -3.79
CA LEU A 233 -24.83 -6.38 -3.74
C LEU A 233 -25.61 -5.45 -2.82
N GLU A 234 -24.99 -4.99 -1.75
CA GLU A 234 -25.58 -4.04 -0.83
C GLU A 234 -25.80 -2.68 -1.50
N ALA A 235 -24.87 -2.24 -2.36
CA ALA A 235 -25.05 -1.04 -3.16
C ALA A 235 -26.24 -1.15 -4.11
N ASN A 236 -26.45 -2.32 -4.74
CA ASN A 236 -27.58 -2.60 -5.59
C ASN A 236 -28.92 -2.64 -4.83
N LYS A 237 -28.94 -3.30 -3.66
CA LYS A 237 -30.14 -3.38 -2.79
C LYS A 237 -30.52 -2.02 -2.19
N ALA A 238 -29.54 -1.19 -1.88
CA ALA A 238 -29.74 0.13 -1.29
C ALA A 238 -30.15 1.22 -2.29
N ASN A 239 -30.22 0.92 -3.61
CA ASN A 239 -30.41 1.91 -4.66
C ASN A 239 -29.40 3.07 -4.57
N LEU A 240 -28.14 2.74 -4.32
CA LEU A 240 -27.07 3.71 -4.20
C LEU A 240 -26.92 4.49 -5.52
N LYS A 241 -26.89 5.80 -5.41
CA LYS A 241 -26.70 6.68 -6.56
C LYS A 241 -25.33 7.33 -6.50
N PHE A 242 -24.59 7.26 -7.61
CA PHE A 242 -23.40 8.04 -7.79
C PHE A 242 -23.72 9.28 -8.62
N LYS A 243 -23.28 10.43 -8.14
CA LYS A 243 -23.25 11.67 -8.93
C LYS A 243 -21.82 11.95 -9.28
N TYR A 244 -21.48 11.98 -10.55
CA TYR A 244 -20.14 12.29 -11.03
C TYR A 244 -20.19 13.15 -12.28
N ASP A 245 -19.26 14.10 -12.33
CA ASP A 245 -18.99 14.92 -13.51
C ASP A 245 -17.76 14.32 -14.21
N ASN A 246 -17.75 14.06 -15.49
CA ASN A 246 -16.66 13.44 -16.27
C ASN A 246 -16.70 11.92 -16.42
N GLU A 247 -17.70 11.43 -17.15
CA GLU A 247 -17.87 10.02 -17.52
C GLU A 247 -16.66 9.40 -18.25
N TYR A 248 -15.85 10.23 -18.93
CA TYR A 248 -14.75 9.80 -19.80
C TYR A 248 -13.37 9.82 -19.15
N THR A 249 -13.27 10.06 -17.86
CA THR A 249 -11.97 10.06 -17.19
C THR A 249 -11.43 8.65 -17.07
N SER A 250 -10.26 8.42 -17.66
CA SER A 250 -9.59 7.12 -17.65
C SER A 250 -8.57 7.03 -16.53
N PHE A 251 -8.47 5.87 -15.91
CA PHE A 251 -7.50 5.52 -14.88
C PHE A 251 -6.43 4.60 -15.46
N GLN A 252 -5.16 4.94 -15.23
CA GLN A 252 -4.01 4.10 -15.58
C GLN A 252 -3.42 3.51 -14.30
N CYS A 253 -4.18 2.71 -13.61
CA CYS A 253 -3.75 1.99 -12.42
C CYS A 253 -4.34 0.59 -12.45
N ASN A 254 -3.97 -0.26 -11.52
CA ASN A 254 -4.60 -1.56 -11.35
C ASN A 254 -6.10 -1.38 -11.01
N PRO A 255 -7.01 -1.65 -11.96
CA PRO A 255 -8.43 -1.38 -11.76
C PRO A 255 -9.03 -2.22 -10.63
N LYS A 256 -8.51 -3.42 -10.39
CA LYS A 256 -8.96 -4.30 -9.30
C LYS A 256 -8.72 -3.64 -7.95
N MET A 257 -7.54 -3.03 -7.78
CA MET A 257 -7.19 -2.38 -6.52
C MET A 257 -8.04 -1.15 -6.25
N LEU A 258 -8.31 -0.36 -7.30
CA LEU A 258 -9.20 0.78 -7.20
C LEU A 258 -10.64 0.35 -6.85
N ILE A 259 -11.13 -0.73 -7.47
CA ILE A 259 -12.44 -1.31 -7.13
C ILE A 259 -12.47 -1.76 -5.67
N TYR A 260 -11.42 -2.40 -5.15
CA TYR A 260 -11.37 -2.83 -3.75
C TYR A 260 -11.43 -1.66 -2.78
N ILE A 261 -10.70 -0.59 -3.04
CA ILE A 261 -10.76 0.64 -2.25
C ILE A 261 -12.18 1.22 -2.27
N LEU A 262 -12.80 1.29 -3.44
CA LEU A 262 -14.16 1.81 -3.59
C LEU A 262 -15.21 0.93 -2.91
N VAL A 263 -15.08 -0.39 -2.94
CA VAL A 263 -15.97 -1.31 -2.21
C VAL A 263 -15.93 -1.03 -0.71
N GLU A 264 -14.76 -0.90 -0.12
CA GLU A 264 -14.61 -0.59 1.30
C GLU A 264 -15.24 0.76 1.68
N ILE A 265 -15.07 1.76 0.83
CA ILE A 265 -15.68 3.08 1.02
C ILE A 265 -17.22 2.98 0.94
N VAL A 266 -17.71 2.31 -0.08
CA VAL A 266 -19.16 2.14 -0.30
C VAL A 266 -19.81 1.33 0.82
N GLU A 267 -19.21 0.23 1.27
CA GLU A 267 -19.71 -0.54 2.40
C GLU A 267 -19.78 0.31 3.68
N TYR A 268 -18.76 1.12 3.93
CA TYR A 268 -18.77 2.05 5.06
C TYR A 268 -19.93 3.08 4.96
N LEU A 269 -20.11 3.69 3.79
CA LEU A 269 -21.14 4.70 3.58
C LEU A 269 -22.54 4.11 3.72
N LEU A 270 -22.78 2.91 3.20
CA LEU A 270 -24.04 2.20 3.34
C LEU A 270 -24.35 1.82 4.79
N ASN A 271 -23.35 1.36 5.55
CA ASN A 271 -23.51 1.07 6.98
C ASN A 271 -23.84 2.31 7.81
N ASN A 272 -23.52 3.51 7.29
CA ASN A 272 -23.89 4.80 7.88
C ASN A 272 -25.17 5.41 7.24
N ASN A 273 -25.97 4.61 6.51
CA ASN A 273 -27.21 5.01 5.85
C ASN A 273 -27.08 6.08 4.77
N ILE A 274 -25.90 6.25 4.18
CA ILE A 274 -25.66 7.18 3.08
C ILE A 274 -26.00 6.49 1.76
N LYS A 275 -26.95 7.06 1.02
CA LYS A 275 -27.47 6.49 -0.24
C LYS A 275 -27.08 7.27 -1.50
N GLU A 276 -26.44 8.40 -1.34
CA GLU A 276 -25.98 9.23 -2.44
C GLU A 276 -24.52 9.61 -2.22
N ILE A 277 -23.67 9.31 -3.20
CA ILE A 277 -22.24 9.54 -3.13
C ILE A 277 -21.85 10.48 -4.26
N ASN A 278 -21.27 11.60 -3.90
CA ASN A 278 -20.73 12.57 -4.85
C ASN A 278 -19.26 12.23 -5.13
N ILE A 279 -18.95 12.04 -6.40
CA ILE A 279 -17.60 11.73 -6.87
C ILE A 279 -17.17 12.81 -7.85
N ASP A 280 -16.14 13.55 -7.47
CA ASP A 280 -15.47 14.48 -8.38
C ASP A 280 -14.25 13.79 -8.97
N CYS A 281 -14.11 13.83 -10.29
CA CYS A 281 -13.01 13.20 -11.00
C CYS A 281 -12.31 14.21 -11.89
N GLU A 282 -11.03 14.45 -11.64
CA GLU A 282 -10.22 15.40 -12.38
C GLU A 282 -8.92 14.76 -12.89
N LYS A 283 -8.49 15.15 -14.09
CA LYS A 283 -7.19 14.79 -14.63
C LYS A 283 -6.24 15.98 -14.52
N ILE A 284 -5.21 15.84 -13.67
CA ILE A 284 -4.21 16.87 -13.43
C ILE A 284 -2.85 16.38 -13.93
N LYS A 285 -2.40 16.88 -15.09
CA LYS A 285 -1.15 16.43 -15.75
C LYS A 285 -1.15 14.90 -15.96
N ASN A 286 -0.22 14.20 -15.31
CA ASN A 286 -0.07 12.74 -15.37
C ASN A 286 -0.73 12.02 -14.18
N LYS A 287 -1.73 12.62 -13.56
CA LYS A 287 -2.44 12.03 -12.42
C LYS A 287 -3.93 12.13 -12.66
N THR A 288 -4.67 11.12 -12.26
CA THR A 288 -6.12 11.18 -12.14
C THR A 288 -6.46 11.24 -10.66
N VAL A 289 -7.28 12.21 -10.29
CA VAL A 289 -7.71 12.46 -8.90
C VAL A 289 -9.18 12.14 -8.81
N LEU A 290 -9.52 11.19 -7.95
CA LEU A 290 -10.89 10.85 -7.60
C LEU A 290 -11.15 11.35 -6.18
N LYS A 291 -12.10 12.24 -6.03
CA LYS A 291 -12.50 12.80 -4.74
C LYS A 291 -13.90 12.29 -4.39
N ILE A 292 -14.01 11.62 -3.26
CA ILE A 292 -15.28 11.13 -2.72
C ILE A 292 -15.65 12.01 -1.54
N CYS A 293 -16.71 12.80 -1.72
CA CYS A 293 -17.15 13.76 -0.73
C CYS A 293 -18.13 13.11 0.26
N ASN A 294 -17.78 13.13 1.52
CA ASN A 294 -18.64 12.79 2.65
C ASN A 294 -18.03 13.32 3.94
N GLU A 295 -18.86 13.83 4.82
CA GLU A 295 -18.44 14.30 6.14
C GLU A 295 -18.11 13.10 7.06
N ASN A 296 -16.98 13.18 7.77
CA ASN A 296 -16.60 12.27 8.87
C ASN A 296 -16.36 10.80 8.51
N PHE A 297 -15.41 10.52 7.65
CA PHE A 297 -14.91 9.14 7.50
C PHE A 297 -14.21 8.65 8.78
N ALA A 298 -14.58 7.46 9.26
CA ALA A 298 -13.94 6.88 10.43
C ALA A 298 -12.44 6.56 10.16
N SER A 299 -11.60 6.81 11.15
CA SER A 299 -10.15 6.53 11.06
C SER A 299 -9.84 5.09 10.69
N SER A 300 -10.66 4.13 11.16
CA SER A 300 -10.47 2.70 10.86
C SER A 300 -10.63 2.37 9.37
N VAL A 301 -11.56 3.01 8.67
CA VAL A 301 -11.74 2.83 7.22
C VAL A 301 -10.58 3.47 6.48
N LEU A 302 -10.18 4.68 6.89
CA LEU A 302 -9.05 5.38 6.28
C LEU A 302 -7.75 4.59 6.42
N GLU A 303 -7.47 4.00 7.58
CA GLU A 303 -6.31 3.13 7.76
C GLU A 303 -6.36 1.89 6.86
N LYS A 304 -7.54 1.27 6.73
CA LYS A 304 -7.75 0.08 5.90
C LYS A 304 -7.50 0.39 4.43
N ILE A 305 -8.11 1.44 3.89
CA ILE A 305 -7.93 1.80 2.48
C ILE A 305 -6.51 2.30 2.18
N LYS A 306 -5.86 3.00 3.11
CA LYS A 306 -4.44 3.39 2.98
C LYS A 306 -3.52 2.17 2.94
N LYS A 307 -3.77 1.15 3.75
CA LYS A 307 -3.03 -0.12 3.69
C LYS A 307 -3.21 -0.81 2.34
N ILE A 308 -4.43 -0.87 1.82
CA ILE A 308 -4.72 -1.44 0.50
C ILE A 308 -4.00 -0.65 -0.60
N ALA A 309 -4.09 0.68 -0.58
CA ALA A 309 -3.44 1.53 -1.58
C ALA A 309 -1.91 1.44 -1.54
N ALA A 310 -1.31 1.26 -0.36
CA ALA A 310 0.14 1.12 -0.21
C ALA A 310 0.72 -0.14 -0.88
N LEU A 311 -0.13 -1.06 -1.35
CA LEU A 311 0.26 -2.25 -2.10
C LEU A 311 0.52 -1.96 -3.58
N GLU A 312 0.11 -0.78 -4.07
CA GLU A 312 0.30 -0.34 -5.45
C GLU A 312 1.05 0.99 -5.46
N GLU A 313 2.14 1.06 -6.20
CA GLU A 313 2.97 2.27 -6.30
C GLU A 313 2.24 3.43 -7.00
N ASP A 314 1.20 3.10 -7.77
CA ASP A 314 0.46 4.04 -8.60
C ASP A 314 -0.78 4.63 -7.92
N ILE A 315 -1.13 4.17 -6.71
CA ILE A 315 -2.31 4.64 -5.97
C ILE A 315 -1.87 5.27 -4.65
N ASN A 316 -2.28 6.52 -4.45
CA ASN A 316 -2.10 7.21 -3.17
C ASN A 316 -3.46 7.66 -2.64
N ILE A 317 -3.63 7.58 -1.32
CA ILE A 317 -4.83 8.06 -0.64
C ILE A 317 -4.46 9.19 0.31
N ASP A 318 -5.12 10.30 0.10
CA ASP A 318 -5.13 11.44 1.02
C ASP A 318 -6.55 11.65 1.55
N ASN A 319 -6.69 12.39 2.64
CA ASN A 319 -7.99 12.70 3.21
C ASN A 319 -8.00 14.10 3.80
N ASN A 320 -9.10 14.79 3.57
CA ASN A 320 -9.46 16.02 4.26
C ASN A 320 -10.62 15.71 5.23
N ALA A 321 -11.05 16.70 6.02
CA ALA A 321 -12.17 16.56 6.94
C ALA A 321 -13.44 16.00 6.27
N ASP A 322 -13.68 16.40 5.01
CA ASP A 322 -14.94 16.16 4.29
C ASP A 322 -14.78 15.29 3.03
N SER A 323 -13.63 14.67 2.80
CA SER A 323 -13.43 13.85 1.60
C SER A 323 -12.26 12.90 1.68
N ILE A 324 -12.39 11.78 0.96
CA ILE A 324 -11.28 10.88 0.61
C ILE A 324 -10.82 11.23 -0.80
N ILE A 325 -9.52 11.40 -0.96
CA ILE A 325 -8.88 11.73 -2.24
C ILE A 325 -8.02 10.55 -2.66
N ILE A 326 -8.37 9.94 -3.78
CA ILE A 326 -7.60 8.85 -4.39
C ILE A 326 -6.85 9.43 -5.58
N VAL A 327 -5.54 9.36 -5.54
CA VAL A 327 -4.66 9.85 -6.61
C VAL A 327 -4.02 8.67 -7.31
N THR A 328 -4.28 8.51 -8.60
CA THR A 328 -3.61 7.52 -9.43
C THR A 328 -2.54 8.18 -10.29
N LYS A 329 -1.34 7.62 -10.33
CA LYS A 329 -0.28 8.08 -11.24
C LYS A 329 -0.51 7.46 -12.61
N ASN A 330 -0.62 8.29 -13.63
CA ASN A 330 -0.62 7.80 -15.01
C ASN A 330 0.85 7.58 -15.41
N THR A 331 1.29 6.33 -15.47
CA THR A 331 2.59 5.98 -16.03
C THR A 331 2.63 6.43 -17.48
N THR A 332 3.61 7.26 -17.84
CA THR A 332 3.86 7.61 -19.25
C THR A 332 4.24 6.35 -19.99
N ASN A 333 3.36 5.85 -20.83
CA ASN A 333 3.60 4.69 -21.69
C ASN A 333 4.88 4.86 -22.49
N SER A 334 5.82 3.92 -22.33
CA SER A 334 6.67 3.51 -23.44
C SER A 334 5.74 2.96 -24.53
N VAL A 335 5.68 3.68 -25.63
CA VAL A 335 4.94 3.36 -26.85
C VAL A 335 5.14 1.89 -27.23
N TYR A 336 4.11 1.08 -27.06
CA TYR A 336 4.01 -0.20 -27.74
C TYR A 336 3.63 0.13 -29.18
N ASN A 337 4.63 0.07 -30.06
CA ASN A 337 4.46 0.19 -31.50
C ASN A 337 4.25 -1.23 -32.04
N PRO A 338 3.06 -1.64 -32.44
CA PRO A 338 2.88 -2.92 -33.12
C PRO A 338 3.37 -2.76 -34.56
N GLN A 339 4.47 -3.39 -34.89
CA GLN A 339 4.79 -3.77 -36.25
C GLN A 339 4.23 -5.16 -36.52
#